data_41bfa43968716dac370a48e996f4506d
#
_entry.id   41bfa43968716dac370a48e996f4506d
#
_cell.length_a   1.000
_cell.length_b   1.000
_cell.length_c   1.000
_cell.angle_alpha   90.00
_cell.angle_beta   90.00
_cell.angle_gamma   90.00
#
_symmetry.space_group_name_H-M   'P 1'
#
loop_
_entity.id
_entity.type
_entity.pdbx_description
1 polymer ?
#
loop_
_entity_poly.entity_id
_entity_poly.type
_entity_poly.pdbx_seq_one_letter_code
_entity_poly.pdbx_strand_id
1 'polypeptide(L)'
;MSRKPKSEIAAPSVASPFEALQAKGFDILFLSHAKSILTGEFPEALDEIGAVLNAIELPITEIIGSGGGETKFTQRMRKALSARGWKKHIFEIGKTIDGVPRESTSHEVDHVKRYESAGMVAMEIEWNNKDPFYDRDLENFKRLHAEGAISVGVIVTRGKSLQDELWNAVYRFASERHISSMETLAENGVIPTPKQRASILKRVERTHDPLPFAKAWT
;
A
#
# COMPACT_ATOMS: atom_id res chain seq x y z
N MET A 1 16.68 -31.43 -51.12
CA MET A 1 15.69 -31.63 -50.04
C MET A 1 15.91 -30.54 -49.01
N SER A 2 15.13 -29.48 -49.05
CA SER A 2 15.23 -28.32 -48.15
C SER A 2 14.37 -28.59 -46.91
N ARG A 3 14.98 -28.63 -45.71
CA ARG A 3 14.25 -28.71 -44.44
C ARG A 3 13.70 -27.34 -44.08
N LYS A 4 12.36 -27.20 -44.01
CA LYS A 4 11.71 -26.03 -43.44
C LYS A 4 12.05 -25.93 -41.95
N PRO A 5 12.35 -24.74 -41.42
CA PRO A 5 12.51 -24.57 -39.98
C PRO A 5 11.15 -24.77 -39.29
N LYS A 6 11.16 -25.56 -38.19
CA LYS A 6 10.00 -25.69 -37.30
C LYS A 6 9.76 -24.32 -36.67
N SER A 7 8.56 -23.79 -36.82
CA SER A 7 8.11 -22.63 -36.05
C SER A 7 8.08 -23.01 -34.56
N GLU A 8 8.97 -22.45 -33.80
CA GLU A 8 8.91 -22.47 -32.34
C GLU A 8 7.66 -21.69 -31.92
N ILE A 9 6.67 -22.39 -31.42
CA ILE A 9 5.49 -21.78 -30.81
C ILE A 9 6.02 -21.18 -29.51
N ALA A 10 6.18 -19.86 -29.48
CA ALA A 10 6.50 -19.13 -28.26
C ALA A 10 5.42 -19.47 -27.21
N ALA A 11 5.84 -19.97 -26.05
CA ALA A 11 4.94 -20.16 -24.92
C ALA A 11 4.27 -18.82 -24.58
N PRO A 12 2.98 -18.80 -24.18
CA PRO A 12 2.33 -17.56 -23.80
C PRO A 12 3.15 -16.90 -22.69
N SER A 13 3.58 -15.67 -22.95
CA SER A 13 4.28 -14.84 -21.96
C SER A 13 3.35 -14.66 -20.79
N VAL A 14 3.71 -15.23 -19.64
CA VAL A 14 3.02 -14.93 -18.38
C VAL A 14 3.24 -13.43 -18.11
N ALA A 15 2.15 -12.67 -17.99
CA ALA A 15 2.23 -11.25 -17.71
C ALA A 15 3.11 -11.02 -16.46
N SER A 16 3.99 -10.03 -16.52
CA SER A 16 4.84 -9.73 -15.37
C SER A 16 3.98 -9.32 -14.17
N PRO A 17 4.40 -9.57 -12.93
CA PRO A 17 3.66 -9.10 -11.74
C PRO A 17 3.33 -7.61 -11.78
N PHE A 18 4.18 -6.80 -12.40
CA PHE A 18 3.92 -5.36 -12.59
C PHE A 18 2.75 -5.09 -13.53
N GLU A 19 2.67 -5.79 -14.65
CA GLU A 19 1.56 -5.65 -15.61
C GLU A 19 0.23 -6.05 -14.99
N ALA A 20 0.21 -7.13 -14.20
CA ALA A 20 -0.97 -7.58 -13.48
C ALA A 20 -1.42 -6.52 -12.43
N LEU A 21 -0.49 -5.92 -11.70
CA LEU A 21 -0.79 -4.85 -10.75
C LEU A 21 -1.31 -3.60 -11.43
N GLN A 22 -0.68 -3.18 -12.55
CA GLN A 22 -1.14 -2.03 -13.33
C GLN A 22 -2.54 -2.26 -13.90
N ALA A 23 -2.84 -3.46 -14.39
CA ALA A 23 -4.18 -3.83 -14.87
C ALA A 23 -5.22 -3.78 -13.73
N LYS A 24 -4.82 -4.03 -12.48
CA LYS A 24 -5.66 -3.87 -11.29
C LYS A 24 -5.82 -2.41 -10.84
N GLY A 25 -5.08 -1.47 -11.43
CA GLY A 25 -5.18 -0.04 -11.14
C GLY A 25 -4.09 0.49 -10.18
N PHE A 26 -3.02 -0.28 -9.94
CA PHE A 26 -1.88 0.25 -9.21
C PHE A 26 -1.03 1.16 -10.09
N ASP A 27 -0.68 2.33 -9.57
CA ASP A 27 0.37 3.17 -10.10
C ASP A 27 1.71 2.68 -9.55
N ILE A 28 2.69 2.43 -10.43
CA ILE A 28 4.00 1.92 -10.03
C ILE A 28 5.08 2.89 -10.44
N LEU A 29 5.82 3.40 -9.47
CA LEU A 29 6.96 4.27 -9.68
C LEU A 29 8.26 3.55 -9.29
N PHE A 30 9.25 3.60 -10.17
CA PHE A 30 10.58 3.06 -9.92
C PHE A 30 11.61 4.18 -9.85
N LEU A 31 12.45 4.11 -8.84
CA LEU A 31 13.59 5.01 -8.64
C LEU A 31 14.90 4.21 -8.65
N SER A 32 15.99 4.83 -9.07
CA SER A 32 17.38 4.31 -8.91
C SER A 32 17.56 2.84 -9.34
N HIS A 33 17.05 2.45 -10.48
CA HIS A 33 17.15 1.09 -11.03
C HIS A 33 16.38 -0.01 -10.27
N ALA A 34 15.50 0.33 -9.32
CA ALA A 34 14.76 -0.64 -8.51
C ALA A 34 14.03 -1.70 -9.36
N LYS A 35 13.48 -1.32 -10.52
CA LYS A 35 12.85 -2.29 -11.43
C LYS A 35 13.82 -3.38 -11.86
N SER A 36 15.00 -3.00 -12.34
CA SER A 36 16.01 -3.96 -12.84
C SER A 36 16.51 -4.86 -11.71
N ILE A 37 16.71 -4.30 -10.53
CA ILE A 37 17.16 -5.05 -9.35
C ILE A 37 16.07 -6.05 -8.93
N LEU A 38 14.83 -5.62 -8.80
CA LEU A 38 13.72 -6.52 -8.43
C LEU A 38 13.52 -7.64 -9.45
N THR A 39 13.55 -7.34 -10.74
CA THR A 39 13.31 -8.35 -11.78
C THR A 39 14.50 -9.28 -11.97
N GLY A 40 15.74 -8.79 -11.80
CA GLY A 40 16.96 -9.58 -12.04
C GLY A 40 17.44 -10.35 -10.81
N GLU A 41 17.44 -9.71 -9.65
CA GLU A 41 18.05 -10.24 -8.44
C GLU A 41 17.03 -10.78 -7.43
N PHE A 42 15.78 -10.27 -7.46
CA PHE A 42 14.73 -10.62 -6.50
C PHE A 42 13.39 -11.01 -7.17
N PRO A 43 13.39 -11.88 -8.19
CA PRO A 43 12.13 -12.27 -8.85
C PRO A 43 11.15 -12.91 -7.87
N GLU A 44 11.62 -13.68 -6.90
CA GLU A 44 10.77 -14.28 -5.84
C GLU A 44 10.10 -13.19 -4.97
N ALA A 45 10.83 -12.14 -4.58
CA ALA A 45 10.25 -11.02 -3.84
C ALA A 45 9.17 -10.31 -4.65
N LEU A 46 9.43 -10.10 -5.94
CA LEU A 46 8.47 -9.51 -6.86
C LEU A 46 7.19 -10.34 -6.97
N ASP A 47 7.33 -11.66 -7.11
CA ASP A 47 6.19 -12.59 -7.19
C ASP A 47 5.38 -12.59 -5.89
N GLU A 48 6.04 -12.60 -4.74
CA GLU A 48 5.39 -12.56 -3.43
C GLU A 48 4.61 -11.26 -3.20
N ILE A 49 5.25 -10.12 -3.46
CA ILE A 49 4.62 -8.79 -3.36
C ILE A 49 3.45 -8.70 -4.35
N GLY A 50 3.68 -9.10 -5.60
CA GLY A 50 2.66 -9.14 -6.63
C GLY A 50 1.47 -10.00 -6.24
N ALA A 51 1.70 -11.20 -5.72
CA ALA A 51 0.64 -12.10 -5.27
C ALA A 51 -0.18 -11.50 -4.11
N VAL A 52 0.49 -10.87 -3.13
CA VAL A 52 -0.20 -10.22 -2.01
C VAL A 52 -1.05 -9.05 -2.49
N LEU A 53 -0.50 -8.15 -3.30
CA LEU A 53 -1.21 -6.98 -3.80
C LEU A 53 -2.35 -7.33 -4.78
N ASN A 54 -2.16 -8.37 -5.61
CA ASN A 54 -3.23 -8.84 -6.51
C ASN A 54 -4.38 -9.54 -5.77
N ALA A 55 -4.09 -10.24 -4.68
CA ALA A 55 -5.12 -10.92 -3.90
C ALA A 55 -5.92 -10.00 -2.98
N ILE A 56 -5.42 -8.78 -2.72
CA ILE A 56 -6.03 -7.92 -1.72
C ILE A 56 -7.22 -7.16 -2.31
N GLU A 57 -8.30 -7.13 -1.54
CA GLU A 57 -9.49 -6.33 -1.83
C GLU A 57 -9.58 -5.18 -0.82
N LEU A 58 -10.04 -4.03 -1.29
CA LEU A 58 -10.25 -2.84 -0.49
C LEU A 58 -11.71 -2.40 -0.62
N PRO A 59 -12.62 -2.94 0.22
CA PRO A 59 -14.00 -2.51 0.23
C PRO A 59 -14.12 -1.03 0.56
N ILE A 60 -15.03 -0.33 -0.13
CA ILE A 60 -15.27 1.11 0.11
C ILE A 60 -15.61 1.39 1.59
N THR A 61 -16.29 0.47 2.27
CA THR A 61 -16.62 0.56 3.70
C THR A 61 -15.40 0.60 4.61
N GLU A 62 -14.26 0.06 4.19
CA GLU A 62 -13.01 0.14 4.94
C GLU A 62 -12.26 1.46 4.70
N ILE A 63 -12.48 2.09 3.53
CA ILE A 63 -11.91 3.40 3.23
C ILE A 63 -12.60 4.48 4.04
N ILE A 64 -13.94 4.43 4.10
CA ILE A 64 -14.79 5.42 4.76
C ILE A 64 -15.07 5.11 6.23
N GLY A 65 -14.80 3.87 6.65
CA GLY A 65 -14.94 3.46 8.04
C GLY A 65 -14.00 4.27 8.93
N SER A 66 -14.51 4.70 10.08
CA SER A 66 -13.70 5.35 11.09
C SER A 66 -12.86 4.32 11.83
N GLY A 67 -11.57 4.60 12.00
CA GLY A 67 -10.69 3.76 12.79
C GLY A 67 -9.48 4.54 13.25
N GLY A 68 -9.16 4.45 14.54
CA GLY A 68 -7.83 4.75 15.04
C GLY A 68 -7.00 3.47 14.99
N GLY A 69 -5.77 3.53 14.53
CA GLY A 69 -4.86 2.38 14.46
C GLY A 69 -4.76 1.74 13.07
N GLU A 70 -4.19 0.54 13.04
CA GLU A 70 -3.93 -0.21 11.82
C GLU A 70 -5.24 -0.65 11.15
N THR A 71 -5.40 -0.33 9.86
CA THR A 71 -6.61 -0.67 9.10
C THR A 71 -6.72 -2.17 8.85
N LYS A 72 -7.95 -2.67 8.62
CA LYS A 72 -8.16 -4.08 8.23
C LYS A 72 -7.39 -4.44 6.97
N PHE A 73 -7.29 -3.52 6.02
CA PHE A 73 -6.50 -3.65 4.80
C PHE A 73 -5.02 -3.90 5.13
N THR A 74 -4.40 -3.04 5.93
CA THR A 74 -3.00 -3.17 6.36
C THR A 74 -2.76 -4.48 7.12
N GLN A 75 -3.69 -4.85 8.01
CA GLN A 75 -3.63 -6.14 8.73
C GLN A 75 -3.66 -7.35 7.80
N ARG A 76 -4.50 -7.33 6.74
CA ARG A 76 -4.53 -8.41 5.74
C ARG A 76 -3.21 -8.50 4.98
N MET A 77 -2.66 -7.37 4.54
CA MET A 77 -1.36 -7.34 3.87
C MET A 77 -0.25 -7.88 4.76
N ARG A 78 -0.16 -7.38 5.99
CA ARG A 78 0.83 -7.84 6.97
C ARG A 78 0.77 -9.34 7.21
N LYS A 79 -0.44 -9.90 7.39
CA LYS A 79 -0.63 -11.35 7.55
C LYS A 79 -0.18 -12.13 6.31
N ALA A 80 -0.53 -11.66 5.11
CA ALA A 80 -0.18 -12.32 3.86
C ALA A 80 1.34 -12.28 3.59
N LEU A 81 2.01 -11.19 3.91
CA LEU A 81 3.47 -11.06 3.85
C LEU A 81 4.15 -11.93 4.89
N SER A 82 3.66 -11.90 6.15
CA SER A 82 4.21 -12.73 7.23
C SER A 82 4.15 -14.23 6.92
N ALA A 83 3.05 -14.69 6.29
CA ALA A 83 2.92 -16.08 5.83
C ALA A 83 3.95 -16.47 4.76
N ARG A 84 4.58 -15.50 4.09
CA ARG A 84 5.64 -15.66 3.10
C ARG A 84 7.05 -15.40 3.67
N GLY A 85 7.17 -15.27 4.99
CA GLY A 85 8.44 -15.09 5.68
C GLY A 85 8.92 -13.65 5.82
N TRP A 86 8.12 -12.67 5.42
CA TRP A 86 8.41 -11.27 5.70
C TRP A 86 8.20 -10.97 7.19
N LYS A 87 9.17 -10.29 7.81
CA LYS A 87 9.17 -10.04 9.25
C LYS A 87 9.58 -8.60 9.54
N LYS A 88 9.09 -8.08 10.65
CA LYS A 88 9.59 -6.85 11.23
C LYS A 88 11.08 -6.99 11.58
N HIS A 89 11.87 -5.97 11.29
CA HIS A 89 13.29 -5.94 11.55
C HIS A 89 13.74 -4.56 12.04
N ILE A 90 14.60 -4.55 13.06
CA ILE A 90 15.23 -3.33 13.55
C ILE A 90 16.65 -3.31 13.01
N PHE A 91 16.94 -2.31 12.20
CA PHE A 91 18.31 -2.02 11.74
C PHE A 91 18.99 -1.11 12.76
N GLU A 92 20.18 -1.50 13.18
CA GLU A 92 21.03 -0.67 14.05
C GLU A 92 22.26 -0.25 13.23
N ILE A 93 22.45 1.06 13.09
CA ILE A 93 23.58 1.64 12.37
C ILE A 93 24.45 2.35 13.42
N GLY A 94 25.66 1.82 13.63
CA GLY A 94 26.65 2.42 14.51
C GLY A 94 27.78 3.10 13.71
N LYS A 95 28.13 4.32 14.08
CA LYS A 95 29.29 5.05 13.57
C LYS A 95 30.43 5.02 14.58
N THR A 96 31.62 4.63 14.13
CA THR A 96 32.85 4.73 14.91
C THR A 96 33.84 5.64 14.18
N ILE A 97 34.54 6.49 14.92
CA ILE A 97 35.64 7.29 14.42
C ILE A 97 36.88 6.95 15.26
N ASP A 98 37.93 6.51 14.60
CA ASP A 98 39.19 6.07 15.25
C ASP A 98 38.94 5.01 16.35
N GLY A 99 38.01 4.07 16.08
CA GLY A 99 37.65 3.02 17.01
C GLY A 99 36.72 3.46 18.18
N VAL A 100 36.36 4.73 18.23
CA VAL A 100 35.47 5.28 19.27
C VAL A 100 34.05 5.37 18.74
N PRO A 101 33.03 4.71 19.38
CA PRO A 101 31.64 4.88 19.02
C PRO A 101 31.20 6.35 19.14
N ARG A 102 30.56 6.88 18.12
CA ARG A 102 30.11 8.28 18.06
C ARG A 102 28.60 8.43 18.01
N GLU A 103 27.96 7.60 17.23
CA GLU A 103 26.53 7.69 16.96
C GLU A 103 25.95 6.28 16.77
N SER A 104 24.76 6.06 17.29
CA SER A 104 23.95 4.87 16.99
C SER A 104 22.56 5.34 16.63
N THR A 105 22.05 4.88 15.50
CA THR A 105 20.70 5.15 15.03
C THR A 105 20.01 3.82 14.76
N SER A 106 18.82 3.63 15.31
CA SER A 106 17.99 2.46 15.01
C SER A 106 16.80 2.85 14.15
N HIS A 107 16.42 1.97 13.25
CA HIS A 107 15.21 2.10 12.45
C HIS A 107 14.51 0.75 12.33
N GLU A 108 13.23 0.74 12.71
CA GLU A 108 12.36 -0.43 12.57
C GLU A 108 11.64 -0.36 11.21
N VAL A 109 11.70 -1.46 10.45
CA VAL A 109 10.96 -1.66 9.20
C VAL A 109 9.97 -2.79 9.40
N ASP A 110 8.71 -2.57 9.04
CA ASP A 110 7.62 -3.51 9.33
C ASP A 110 7.70 -4.82 8.53
N HIS A 111 8.27 -4.79 7.33
CA HIS A 111 8.35 -5.97 6.47
C HIS A 111 9.72 -6.06 5.80
N VAL A 112 10.54 -7.01 6.23
CA VAL A 112 11.86 -7.29 5.66
C VAL A 112 11.96 -8.78 5.37
N LYS A 113 12.52 -9.12 4.22
CA LYS A 113 12.88 -10.50 3.88
C LYS A 113 14.29 -10.56 3.29
N ARG A 114 15.07 -11.51 3.77
CA ARG A 114 16.40 -11.83 3.24
C ARG A 114 16.27 -12.93 2.19
N TYR A 115 16.98 -12.74 1.09
CA TYR A 115 17.12 -13.72 0.00
C TYR A 115 18.59 -14.14 -0.07
N GLU A 116 18.85 -15.43 -0.07
CA GLU A 116 20.20 -15.99 0.15
C GLU A 116 21.25 -15.45 -0.85
N SER A 117 20.89 -15.30 -2.11
CA SER A 117 21.81 -14.92 -3.18
C SER A 117 21.94 -13.41 -3.41
N ALA A 118 21.01 -12.60 -2.93
CA ALA A 118 20.87 -11.23 -3.40
C ALA A 118 20.80 -10.16 -2.30
N GLY A 119 20.53 -10.52 -1.04
CA GLY A 119 20.45 -9.56 0.04
C GLY A 119 19.06 -9.39 0.64
N MET A 120 18.66 -8.18 1.01
CA MET A 120 17.39 -7.89 1.67
C MET A 120 16.49 -6.97 0.84
N VAL A 121 15.20 -7.27 0.83
CA VAL A 121 14.14 -6.37 0.39
C VAL A 121 13.36 -5.91 1.62
N ALA A 122 13.13 -4.60 1.73
CA ALA A 122 12.37 -3.96 2.80
C ALA A 122 11.09 -3.35 2.24
N MET A 123 9.99 -3.39 3.00
CA MET A 123 8.71 -2.82 2.57
C MET A 123 7.97 -2.17 3.73
N GLU A 124 7.39 -0.99 3.46
CA GLU A 124 6.47 -0.29 4.34
C GLU A 124 5.09 -0.15 3.67
N ILE A 125 4.04 -0.13 4.51
CA ILE A 125 2.66 0.04 4.07
C ILE A 125 2.11 1.32 4.68
N GLU A 126 2.29 2.42 3.95
CA GLU A 126 1.92 3.77 4.36
C GLU A 126 0.50 4.12 3.88
N TRP A 127 -0.51 3.39 4.43
CA TRP A 127 -1.89 3.51 3.94
C TRP A 127 -2.64 4.75 4.45
N ASN A 128 -2.47 5.11 5.71
CA ASN A 128 -3.18 6.22 6.37
C ASN A 128 -2.27 7.30 6.92
N ASN A 129 -0.99 7.23 6.63
CA ASN A 129 -0.02 8.12 7.22
C ASN A 129 -0.01 9.49 6.54
N LYS A 130 0.42 10.50 7.29
CA LYS A 130 0.62 11.85 6.79
C LYS A 130 1.95 11.95 6.07
N ASP A 131 2.10 12.94 5.19
CA ASP A 131 3.31 13.18 4.41
C ASP A 131 4.64 13.05 5.18
N PRO A 132 4.79 13.53 6.44
CA PRO A 132 6.03 13.37 7.19
C PRO A 132 6.48 11.92 7.43
N PHE A 133 5.56 10.96 7.48
CA PHE A 133 5.91 9.54 7.67
C PHE A 133 6.41 8.93 6.38
N TYR A 134 5.80 9.26 5.26
CA TYR A 134 6.24 8.84 3.94
C TYR A 134 7.66 9.34 3.63
N ASP A 135 7.93 10.62 3.86
CA ASP A 135 9.26 11.22 3.67
C ASP A 135 10.31 10.58 4.58
N ARG A 136 9.95 10.29 5.84
CA ARG A 136 10.80 9.58 6.79
C ARG A 136 11.20 8.20 6.27
N ASP A 137 10.26 7.43 5.74
CA ASP A 137 10.52 6.06 5.28
C ASP A 137 11.33 6.04 3.99
N LEU A 138 11.12 6.99 3.09
CA LEU A 138 11.99 7.20 1.92
C LEU A 138 13.43 7.50 2.33
N GLU A 139 13.63 8.42 3.29
CA GLU A 139 14.97 8.77 3.77
C GLU A 139 15.63 7.60 4.51
N ASN A 140 14.86 6.83 5.26
CA ASN A 140 15.35 5.63 5.92
C ASN A 140 15.78 4.56 4.92
N PHE A 141 14.99 4.29 3.89
CA PHE A 141 15.37 3.34 2.84
C PHE A 141 16.59 3.81 2.05
N LYS A 142 16.67 5.10 1.74
CA LYS A 142 17.86 5.67 1.10
C LYS A 142 19.12 5.45 1.94
N ARG A 143 19.05 5.70 3.25
CA ARG A 143 20.15 5.48 4.19
C ARG A 143 20.52 4.00 4.30
N LEU A 144 19.53 3.11 4.52
CA LEU A 144 19.75 1.67 4.62
C LEU A 144 20.36 1.09 3.33
N HIS A 145 19.93 1.59 2.18
CA HIS A 145 20.50 1.20 0.90
C HIS A 145 21.93 1.69 0.73
N ALA A 146 22.22 2.93 1.11
CA ALA A 146 23.58 3.48 1.06
C ALA A 146 24.57 2.73 1.95
N GLU A 147 24.13 2.21 3.08
CA GLU A 147 24.90 1.37 4.00
C GLU A 147 24.93 -0.12 3.58
N GLY A 148 24.31 -0.49 2.47
CA GLY A 148 24.24 -1.86 1.99
C GLY A 148 23.38 -2.81 2.86
N ALA A 149 22.56 -2.26 3.76
CA ALA A 149 21.70 -3.05 4.64
C ALA A 149 20.49 -3.62 3.89
N ILE A 150 19.99 -2.91 2.89
CA ILE A 150 18.92 -3.37 2.00
C ILE A 150 19.32 -3.15 0.54
N SER A 151 18.82 -4.00 -0.34
CA SER A 151 19.02 -3.86 -1.79
C SER A 151 17.89 -3.06 -2.45
N VAL A 152 16.65 -3.22 -1.97
CA VAL A 152 15.47 -2.50 -2.46
C VAL A 152 14.56 -2.14 -1.29
N GLY A 153 14.06 -0.90 -1.30
CA GLY A 153 12.95 -0.46 -0.46
C GLY A 153 11.67 -0.32 -1.28
N VAL A 154 10.56 -0.80 -0.75
CA VAL A 154 9.23 -0.73 -1.37
C VAL A 154 8.28 -0.01 -0.45
N ILE A 155 7.53 0.97 -0.96
CA ILE A 155 6.46 1.63 -0.22
C ILE A 155 5.15 1.38 -0.93
N VAL A 156 4.16 0.85 -0.20
CA VAL A 156 2.78 0.72 -0.67
C VAL A 156 1.95 1.81 -0.02
N THR A 157 1.40 2.69 -0.85
CA THR A 157 0.63 3.85 -0.37
C THR A 157 -0.61 4.08 -1.24
N ARG A 158 -1.43 5.04 -0.87
CA ARG A 158 -2.57 5.48 -1.68
C ARG A 158 -2.07 6.16 -2.94
N GLY A 159 -2.54 5.67 -4.09
CA GLY A 159 -2.27 6.32 -5.37
C GLY A 159 -3.08 7.61 -5.55
N LYS A 160 -2.59 8.50 -6.42
CA LYS A 160 -3.28 9.75 -6.78
C LYS A 160 -4.67 9.50 -7.34
N SER A 161 -4.83 8.48 -8.19
CA SER A 161 -6.12 8.09 -8.79
C SER A 161 -7.17 7.78 -7.73
N LEU A 162 -6.82 7.02 -6.68
CA LEU A 162 -7.74 6.75 -5.57
C LEU A 162 -8.10 8.04 -4.82
N GLN A 163 -7.13 8.93 -4.60
CA GLN A 163 -7.36 10.19 -3.90
C GLN A 163 -8.31 11.11 -4.70
N ASP A 164 -8.09 11.21 -6.01
CA ASP A 164 -8.90 12.05 -6.89
C ASP A 164 -10.34 11.53 -7.04
N GLU A 165 -10.52 10.20 -7.07
CA GLU A 165 -11.82 9.55 -7.25
C GLU A 165 -12.56 9.21 -5.95
N LEU A 166 -11.93 9.41 -4.81
CA LEU A 166 -12.47 8.97 -3.51
C LEU A 166 -13.86 9.52 -3.24
N TRP A 167 -14.07 10.84 -3.46
CA TRP A 167 -15.36 11.47 -3.25
C TRP A 167 -16.44 10.87 -4.16
N ASN A 168 -16.13 10.71 -5.44
CA ASN A 168 -17.04 10.12 -6.43
C ASN A 168 -17.40 8.68 -6.06
N ALA A 169 -16.43 7.89 -5.63
CA ALA A 169 -16.65 6.50 -5.21
C ALA A 169 -17.57 6.42 -3.99
N VAL A 170 -17.34 7.26 -2.99
CA VAL A 170 -18.19 7.31 -1.77
C VAL A 170 -19.59 7.79 -2.10
N TYR A 171 -19.74 8.84 -2.92
CA TYR A 171 -21.03 9.36 -3.33
C TYR A 171 -21.82 8.33 -4.16
N ARG A 172 -21.16 7.62 -5.08
CA ARG A 172 -21.75 6.55 -5.87
C ARG A 172 -22.25 5.41 -4.96
N PHE A 173 -21.42 4.96 -4.02
CA PHE A 173 -21.82 3.96 -3.03
C PHE A 173 -23.07 4.37 -2.25
N ALA A 174 -23.12 5.63 -1.80
CA ALA A 174 -24.28 6.16 -1.08
C ALA A 174 -25.53 6.18 -1.96
N SER A 175 -25.40 6.60 -3.21
CA SER A 175 -26.51 6.73 -4.15
C SER A 175 -27.07 5.38 -4.60
N GLU A 176 -26.21 4.43 -4.97
CA GLU A 176 -26.58 3.08 -5.40
C GLU A 176 -27.24 2.26 -4.28
N ARG A 177 -26.87 2.52 -3.04
CA ARG A 177 -27.40 1.87 -1.85
C ARG A 177 -28.57 2.64 -1.20
N HIS A 178 -29.01 3.74 -1.80
CA HIS A 178 -30.09 4.59 -1.28
C HIS A 178 -29.87 5.03 0.19
N ILE A 179 -28.61 5.33 0.53
CA ILE A 179 -28.24 5.75 1.89
C ILE A 179 -28.76 7.16 2.13
N SER A 180 -29.81 7.26 2.96
CA SER A 180 -30.55 8.49 3.23
C SER A 180 -30.62 8.84 4.72
N SER A 181 -30.09 7.98 5.59
CA SER A 181 -30.12 8.17 7.05
C SER A 181 -28.95 7.47 7.74
N MET A 182 -28.78 7.71 9.03
CA MET A 182 -27.77 7.02 9.85
C MET A 182 -28.05 5.51 9.96
N GLU A 183 -29.31 5.13 9.95
CA GLU A 183 -29.75 3.73 10.02
C GLU A 183 -29.35 3.00 8.74
N THR A 184 -29.71 3.56 7.57
CA THR A 184 -29.33 2.96 6.28
C THR A 184 -27.81 2.95 6.06
N LEU A 185 -27.08 3.92 6.62
CA LEU A 185 -25.63 3.92 6.62
C LEU A 185 -25.06 2.74 7.42
N ALA A 186 -25.59 2.49 8.63
CA ALA A 186 -25.20 1.38 9.48
C ALA A 186 -25.55 0.01 8.87
N GLU A 187 -26.71 -0.14 8.24
CA GLU A 187 -27.14 -1.34 7.52
C GLU A 187 -26.17 -1.69 6.37
N ASN A 188 -25.52 -0.67 5.78
CA ASN A 188 -24.49 -0.84 4.77
C ASN A 188 -23.06 -0.99 5.33
N GLY A 189 -22.92 -1.27 6.62
CA GLY A 189 -21.66 -1.61 7.27
C GLY A 189 -20.78 -0.40 7.63
N VAL A 190 -21.32 0.82 7.59
CA VAL A 190 -20.60 2.04 7.95
C VAL A 190 -21.18 2.63 9.24
N ILE A 191 -20.40 2.58 10.31
CA ILE A 191 -20.78 3.11 11.61
C ILE A 191 -19.94 4.36 11.89
N PRO A 192 -20.50 5.58 11.74
CA PRO A 192 -19.77 6.81 12.04
C PRO A 192 -19.45 6.94 13.53
N THR A 193 -18.28 7.50 13.83
CA THR A 193 -17.97 7.93 15.20
C THR A 193 -18.95 9.00 15.68
N PRO A 194 -19.08 9.25 17.00
CA PRO A 194 -19.91 10.33 17.52
C PRO A 194 -19.58 11.70 16.89
N LYS A 195 -18.28 11.97 16.66
CA LYS A 195 -17.83 13.23 16.02
C LYS A 195 -18.26 13.33 14.55
N GLN A 196 -18.11 12.24 13.80
CA GLN A 196 -18.57 12.18 12.39
C GLN A 196 -20.09 12.31 12.32
N ARG A 197 -20.83 11.57 13.18
CA ARG A 197 -22.30 11.67 13.25
C ARG A 197 -22.75 13.11 13.49
N ALA A 198 -22.18 13.79 14.47
CA ALA A 198 -22.49 15.20 14.75
C ALA A 198 -22.20 16.10 13.55
N SER A 199 -21.08 15.88 12.85
CA SER A 199 -20.72 16.65 11.66
C SER A 199 -21.69 16.44 10.51
N ILE A 200 -22.13 15.19 10.26
CA ILE A 200 -23.09 14.86 9.21
C ILE A 200 -24.45 15.51 9.51
N LEU A 201 -24.97 15.34 10.73
CA LEU A 201 -26.25 15.93 11.15
C LEU A 201 -26.22 17.46 11.01
N LYS A 202 -25.15 18.11 11.45
CA LYS A 202 -24.99 19.56 11.28
C LYS A 202 -25.05 20.01 9.81
N ARG A 203 -24.59 19.20 8.86
CA ARG A 203 -24.68 19.53 7.42
C ARG A 203 -26.07 19.30 6.86
N VAL A 204 -26.77 18.26 7.32
CA VAL A 204 -28.15 17.95 6.90
C VAL A 204 -29.13 18.96 7.45
N GLU A 205 -28.97 19.39 8.71
CA GLU A 205 -29.93 20.22 9.45
C GLU A 205 -29.63 21.71 9.35
N ARG A 206 -28.61 22.13 8.59
CA ARG A 206 -28.30 23.56 8.48
C ARG A 206 -29.43 24.35 7.84
N THR A 207 -29.66 25.56 8.36
CA THR A 207 -30.80 26.41 8.00
C THR A 207 -30.67 26.96 6.56
N HIS A 208 -29.46 27.23 6.12
CA HIS A 208 -29.18 27.68 4.76
C HIS A 208 -28.50 26.59 3.95
N ASP A 209 -29.09 26.23 2.81
CA ASP A 209 -28.61 25.21 1.89
C ASP A 209 -28.33 23.86 2.58
N PRO A 210 -29.37 23.18 3.10
CA PRO A 210 -29.22 21.85 3.70
C PRO A 210 -28.75 20.85 2.64
N LEU A 211 -27.80 19.98 3.01
CA LEU A 211 -27.30 18.96 2.08
C LEU A 211 -28.13 17.67 2.19
N PRO A 212 -28.47 17.05 1.06
CA PRO A 212 -28.97 15.66 1.08
C PRO A 212 -28.00 14.77 1.86
N PHE A 213 -28.55 13.81 2.61
CA PHE A 213 -27.76 12.96 3.52
C PHE A 213 -26.51 12.34 2.83
N ALA A 214 -26.69 11.80 1.62
CA ALA A 214 -25.59 11.23 0.85
C ALA A 214 -24.44 12.22 0.61
N LYS A 215 -24.76 13.50 0.30
CA LYS A 215 -23.77 14.58 0.15
C LYS A 215 -23.20 15.09 1.45
N ALA A 216 -23.99 15.08 2.51
CA ALA A 216 -23.55 15.52 3.83
C ALA A 216 -22.58 14.54 4.49
N TRP A 217 -22.72 13.27 4.15
CA TRP A 217 -21.85 12.21 4.64
C TRP A 217 -20.55 12.11 3.84
N THR A 218 -20.55 12.25 2.53
CA THR A 218 -19.36 12.28 1.66
C THR A 218 -18.56 13.56 1.81
#